data_40c18a33db511514301444c236a4bd76
#
_entry.id   40c18a33db511514301444c236a4bd76
#
_cell.length_a   1.000
_cell.length_b   1.000
_cell.length_c   1.000
_cell.angle_alpha   90.00
_cell.angle_beta   90.00
_cell.angle_gamma   90.00
#
_symmetry.space_group_name_H-M   'P 1'
#
loop_
_entity.id
_entity.type
_entity.pdbx_description
1 polymer ?
#
loop_
_entity_poly.entity_id
_entity_poly.type
_entity_poly.pdbx_seq_one_letter_code
_entity_poly.pdbx_strand_id
1 'polypeptide(L)'
;MTAFILRRSLQSIVVLFIMSLIVFVGVNLVGDPVDMLINPEADQAEIDRVISDLGLDRPVSEQYWYFVLNAFQGDLGRSFIFGEPALKLIVQRMPATMELALVSLLMAVVFGIPLGIYAGLKPNSKFSKTIMAGSILGFSMPTFWVGIILIMFFSVHLGWLPSTGPVSYTHLTLPTTPYV
;
A
#
# COMPACT_ATOMS: atom_id res chain seq x y z
N MET A 1 -22.44 -22.18 14.46
CA MET A 1 -21.09 -21.76 14.12
C MET A 1 -20.83 -21.86 12.61
N THR A 2 -21.06 -22.98 11.96
CA THR A 2 -20.85 -23.20 10.52
C THR A 2 -21.63 -22.21 9.63
N ALA A 3 -22.92 -21.97 9.90
CA ALA A 3 -23.71 -21.02 9.13
C ALA A 3 -23.20 -19.56 9.22
N PHE A 4 -22.66 -19.17 10.38
CA PHE A 4 -22.04 -17.87 10.56
C PHE A 4 -20.77 -17.73 9.71
N ILE A 5 -19.89 -18.74 9.77
CA ILE A 5 -18.63 -18.76 9.00
C ILE A 5 -18.94 -18.71 7.50
N LEU A 6 -19.86 -19.57 7.04
CA LEU A 6 -20.26 -19.62 5.63
C LEU A 6 -20.80 -18.28 5.12
N ARG A 7 -21.70 -17.66 5.89
CA ARG A 7 -22.27 -16.34 5.55
C ARG A 7 -21.19 -15.27 5.50
N ARG A 8 -20.24 -15.30 6.45
CA ARG A 8 -19.14 -14.33 6.51
C ARG A 8 -18.17 -14.50 5.36
N SER A 9 -17.80 -15.74 5.04
CA SER A 9 -16.97 -16.05 3.89
C SER A 9 -17.60 -15.61 2.57
N LEU A 10 -18.91 -15.87 2.39
CA LEU A 10 -19.61 -15.42 1.19
C LEU A 10 -19.64 -13.89 1.08
N GLN A 11 -19.91 -13.18 2.18
CA GLN A 11 -19.83 -11.72 2.21
C GLN A 11 -18.44 -11.21 1.84
N SER A 12 -17.39 -11.84 2.36
CA SER A 12 -15.99 -11.46 2.05
C SER A 12 -15.68 -11.64 0.57
N ILE A 13 -16.11 -12.75 -0.04
CA ILE A 13 -15.92 -12.99 -1.48
C ILE A 13 -16.64 -11.92 -2.31
N VAL A 14 -17.88 -11.57 -1.97
CA VAL A 14 -18.62 -10.52 -2.67
C VAL A 14 -17.91 -9.17 -2.55
N VAL A 15 -17.44 -8.81 -1.35
CA VAL A 15 -16.70 -7.56 -1.13
C VAL A 15 -15.40 -7.55 -1.95
N LEU A 16 -14.64 -8.64 -1.95
CA LEU A 16 -13.41 -8.74 -2.74
C LEU A 16 -13.69 -8.58 -4.24
N PHE A 17 -14.75 -9.22 -4.73
CA PHE A 17 -15.16 -9.10 -6.13
C PHE A 17 -15.55 -7.67 -6.50
N ILE A 18 -16.38 -7.02 -5.69
CA ILE A 18 -16.79 -5.62 -5.93
C ILE A 18 -15.58 -4.69 -5.88
N MET A 19 -14.71 -4.85 -4.88
CA MET A 19 -13.51 -4.01 -4.75
C MET A 19 -12.54 -4.21 -5.91
N SER A 20 -12.30 -5.44 -6.35
CA SER A 20 -11.44 -5.71 -7.50
C SER A 20 -12.00 -5.10 -8.78
N LEU A 21 -13.33 -5.15 -8.97
CA LEU A 21 -14.00 -4.53 -10.11
C LEU A 21 -13.87 -3.00 -10.07
N ILE A 22 -14.09 -2.37 -8.91
CA ILE A 22 -13.95 -0.92 -8.75
C ILE A 22 -12.52 -0.48 -9.05
N VAL A 23 -11.53 -1.19 -8.51
CA VAL A 23 -10.11 -0.86 -8.75
C VAL A 23 -9.76 -1.06 -10.23
N PHE A 24 -10.19 -2.17 -10.84
CA PHE A 24 -9.93 -2.45 -12.25
C PHE A 24 -10.52 -1.37 -13.17
N VAL A 25 -11.78 -1.01 -12.96
CA VAL A 25 -12.45 0.06 -13.73
C VAL A 25 -11.80 1.42 -13.43
N GLY A 26 -11.45 1.67 -12.17
CA GLY A 26 -10.79 2.90 -11.75
C GLY A 26 -9.45 3.13 -12.44
N VAL A 27 -8.62 2.09 -12.55
CA VAL A 27 -7.34 2.18 -13.27
C VAL A 27 -7.56 2.49 -14.75
N ASN A 28 -8.53 1.86 -15.39
CA ASN A 28 -8.86 2.13 -16.80
C ASN A 28 -9.46 3.54 -17.04
N LEU A 29 -10.06 4.16 -16.00
CA LEU A 29 -10.62 5.52 -16.10
C LEU A 29 -9.60 6.64 -15.82
N VAL A 30 -8.60 6.36 -14.97
CA VAL A 30 -7.61 7.37 -14.50
C VAL A 30 -6.45 7.53 -15.48
N GLY A 31 -6.11 6.50 -16.24
CA GLY A 31 -5.03 6.57 -17.23
C GLY A 31 -5.08 5.41 -18.21
N ASP A 32 -4.68 5.67 -19.45
CA ASP A 32 -4.47 4.60 -20.41
C ASP A 32 -3.16 3.90 -20.08
N PRO A 33 -3.19 2.58 -19.78
CA PRO A 33 -1.95 1.83 -19.52
C PRO A 33 -1.00 1.85 -20.73
N VAL A 34 -1.52 2.10 -21.91
CA VAL A 34 -0.77 2.24 -23.15
C VAL A 34 0.16 3.45 -23.10
N ASP A 35 -0.36 4.60 -22.64
CA ASP A 35 0.42 5.84 -22.53
C ASP A 35 1.62 5.73 -21.55
N MET A 36 1.51 4.83 -20.58
CA MET A 36 2.58 4.60 -19.58
C MET A 36 3.65 3.60 -20.07
N LEU A 37 3.31 2.75 -21.02
CA LEU A 37 4.19 1.66 -21.50
C LEU A 37 4.91 1.99 -22.80
N ILE A 38 4.40 2.92 -23.55
CA ILE A 38 4.90 3.25 -24.88
C ILE A 38 5.79 4.49 -24.81
N ASN A 39 6.92 4.41 -25.49
CA ASN A 39 7.76 5.57 -25.71
C ASN A 39 6.96 6.62 -26.52
N PRO A 40 6.96 7.92 -26.15
CA PRO A 40 6.29 8.98 -26.90
C PRO A 40 6.69 9.05 -28.39
N GLU A 41 7.82 8.46 -28.75
CA GLU A 41 8.34 8.40 -30.12
C GLU A 41 8.06 7.05 -30.84
N ALA A 42 7.26 6.15 -30.23
CA ALA A 42 6.98 4.85 -30.82
C ALA A 42 6.12 4.98 -32.08
N ASP A 43 6.42 4.12 -33.09
CA ASP A 43 5.62 4.03 -34.30
C ASP A 43 4.25 3.39 -34.02
N GLN A 44 3.24 3.76 -34.83
CA GLN A 44 1.87 3.26 -34.68
C GLN A 44 1.81 1.72 -34.69
N ALA A 45 2.66 1.08 -35.48
CA ALA A 45 2.75 -0.37 -35.52
C ALA A 45 3.26 -1.01 -34.22
N GLU A 46 4.08 -0.32 -33.46
CA GLU A 46 4.55 -0.75 -32.14
C GLU A 46 3.45 -0.56 -31.07
N ILE A 47 2.71 0.54 -31.14
CA ILE A 47 1.55 0.82 -30.30
C ILE A 47 0.49 -0.26 -30.46
N ASP A 48 0.11 -0.59 -31.70
CA ASP A 48 -0.90 -1.59 -32.00
C ASP A 48 -0.48 -3.00 -31.52
N ARG A 49 0.81 -3.32 -31.60
CA ARG A 49 1.34 -4.59 -31.04
C ARG A 49 1.21 -4.65 -29.51
N VAL A 50 1.60 -3.59 -28.82
CA VAL A 50 1.52 -3.54 -27.36
C VAL A 50 0.06 -3.62 -26.89
N ILE A 51 -0.86 -2.94 -27.57
CA ILE A 51 -2.30 -3.02 -27.30
C ILE A 51 -2.81 -4.45 -27.45
N SER A 52 -2.43 -5.11 -28.53
CA SER A 52 -2.84 -6.49 -28.82
C SER A 52 -2.21 -7.50 -27.87
N ASP A 53 -0.91 -7.36 -27.56
CA ASP A 53 -0.18 -8.25 -26.66
C ASP A 53 -0.70 -8.18 -25.23
N LEU A 54 -1.16 -7.02 -24.80
CA LEU A 54 -1.77 -6.80 -23.48
C LEU A 54 -3.27 -7.10 -23.47
N GLY A 55 -3.89 -7.34 -24.64
CA GLY A 55 -5.33 -7.59 -24.78
C GLY A 55 -6.19 -6.37 -24.44
N LEU A 56 -5.64 -5.17 -24.57
CA LEU A 56 -6.34 -3.90 -24.30
C LEU A 56 -7.32 -3.53 -25.42
N ASP A 57 -7.24 -4.21 -26.56
CA ASP A 57 -8.18 -4.15 -27.70
C ASP A 57 -9.54 -4.78 -27.39
N ARG A 58 -9.61 -5.59 -26.33
CA ARG A 58 -10.84 -6.31 -25.95
C ARG A 58 -11.78 -5.44 -25.14
N PRO A 59 -13.09 -5.78 -25.10
CA PRO A 59 -14.04 -5.13 -24.20
C PRO A 59 -13.57 -5.21 -22.73
N VAL A 60 -13.78 -4.16 -21.95
CA VAL A 60 -13.35 -4.07 -20.52
C VAL A 60 -13.85 -5.25 -19.68
N SER A 61 -15.04 -5.79 -20.02
CA SER A 61 -15.59 -6.98 -19.37
C SER A 61 -14.76 -8.23 -19.60
N GLU A 62 -14.21 -8.41 -20.79
CA GLU A 62 -13.34 -9.54 -21.11
C GLU A 62 -11.97 -9.37 -20.45
N GLN A 63 -11.39 -8.18 -20.51
CA GLN A 63 -10.15 -7.84 -19.81
C GLN A 63 -10.25 -8.17 -18.33
N TYR A 64 -11.35 -7.76 -17.66
CA TYR A 64 -11.57 -8.07 -16.25
C TYR A 64 -11.66 -9.58 -16.00
N TRP A 65 -12.37 -10.32 -16.85
CA TRP A 65 -12.50 -11.76 -16.71
C TRP A 65 -11.15 -12.48 -16.83
N TYR A 66 -10.33 -12.09 -17.81
CA TYR A 66 -8.97 -12.62 -17.96
C TYR A 66 -8.09 -12.26 -16.75
N PHE A 67 -8.18 -11.02 -16.25
CA PHE A 67 -7.49 -10.64 -15.02
C PHE A 67 -7.86 -11.53 -13.84
N VAL A 68 -9.15 -11.79 -13.62
CA VAL A 68 -9.61 -12.66 -12.53
C VAL A 68 -9.10 -14.09 -12.70
N LEU A 69 -9.18 -14.66 -13.90
CA LEU A 69 -8.69 -16.01 -14.16
C LEU A 69 -7.18 -16.14 -13.94
N ASN A 70 -6.40 -15.18 -14.42
CA ASN A 70 -4.96 -15.14 -14.23
C ASN A 70 -4.59 -14.95 -12.76
N ALA A 71 -5.33 -14.13 -12.03
CA ALA A 71 -5.13 -13.94 -10.60
C ALA A 71 -5.31 -15.24 -9.79
N PHE A 72 -6.26 -16.10 -10.16
CA PHE A 72 -6.41 -17.44 -9.55
C PHE A 72 -5.23 -18.37 -9.84
N GLN A 73 -4.49 -18.13 -10.93
CA GLN A 73 -3.26 -18.85 -11.27
C GLN A 73 -2.01 -18.22 -10.66
N GLY A 74 -2.15 -17.14 -9.90
CA GLY A 74 -1.05 -16.40 -9.28
C GLY A 74 -0.41 -15.37 -10.19
N ASP A 75 -0.99 -15.11 -11.36
CA ASP A 75 -0.54 -14.04 -12.25
C ASP A 75 -1.42 -12.78 -12.05
N LEU A 76 -0.85 -11.77 -11.40
CA LEU A 76 -1.48 -10.46 -11.18
C LEU A 76 -1.09 -9.44 -12.26
N GLY A 77 -0.54 -9.90 -13.36
CA GLY A 77 -0.04 -9.05 -14.43
C GLY A 77 1.29 -8.39 -14.11
N ARG A 78 1.67 -7.41 -14.91
CA ARG A 78 2.90 -6.64 -14.77
C ARG A 78 2.63 -5.23 -14.28
N SER A 79 3.54 -4.72 -13.46
CA SER A 79 3.51 -3.32 -13.04
C SER A 79 3.84 -2.40 -14.22
N PHE A 80 2.98 -1.47 -14.52
CA PHE A 80 3.20 -0.47 -15.57
C PHE A 80 4.38 0.47 -15.26
N ILE A 81 4.70 0.67 -13.97
CA ILE A 81 5.79 1.56 -13.55
C ILE A 81 7.14 0.84 -13.56
N PHE A 82 7.19 -0.40 -13.09
CA PHE A 82 8.46 -1.14 -12.90
C PHE A 82 8.72 -2.21 -13.98
N GLY A 83 7.75 -2.53 -14.84
CA GLY A 83 7.87 -3.56 -15.86
C GLY A 83 8.03 -5.00 -15.32
N GLU A 84 7.99 -5.18 -13.99
CA GLU A 84 8.14 -6.48 -13.33
C GLU A 84 6.79 -7.12 -12.99
N PRO A 85 6.74 -8.47 -12.79
CA PRO A 85 5.53 -9.13 -12.31
C PRO A 85 5.03 -8.53 -11.00
N ALA A 86 3.74 -8.15 -10.96
CA ALA A 86 3.16 -7.46 -9.81
C ALA A 86 3.25 -8.30 -8.52
N LEU A 87 3.01 -9.61 -8.61
CA LEU A 87 3.14 -10.52 -7.47
C LEU A 87 4.54 -10.51 -6.86
N LYS A 88 5.59 -10.49 -7.71
CA LYS A 88 6.99 -10.41 -7.25
C LYS A 88 7.23 -9.13 -6.44
N LEU A 89 6.77 -7.99 -6.94
CA LEU A 89 6.89 -6.70 -6.25
C LEU A 89 6.15 -6.67 -4.91
N ILE A 90 4.94 -7.25 -4.87
CA ILE A 90 4.15 -7.37 -3.65
C ILE A 90 4.92 -8.20 -2.61
N VAL A 91 5.36 -9.41 -2.98
CA VAL A 91 6.07 -10.31 -2.06
C VAL A 91 7.39 -9.70 -1.56
N GLN A 92 8.11 -8.99 -2.41
CA GLN A 92 9.35 -8.31 -2.01
C GLN A 92 9.13 -7.18 -0.99
N ARG A 93 7.98 -6.49 -1.07
CA ARG A 93 7.66 -5.38 -0.17
C ARG A 93 6.89 -5.81 1.08
N MET A 94 6.29 -7.00 1.07
CA MET A 94 5.51 -7.55 2.17
C MET A 94 6.28 -7.60 3.50
N PRO A 95 7.55 -8.08 3.57
CA PRO A 95 8.28 -8.16 4.83
C PRO A 95 8.40 -6.81 5.54
N ALA A 96 8.74 -5.74 4.82
CA ALA A 96 8.84 -4.39 5.39
C ALA A 96 7.49 -3.89 5.91
N THR A 97 6.41 -4.15 5.18
CA THR A 97 5.05 -3.80 5.60
C THR A 97 4.63 -4.57 6.85
N MET A 98 4.94 -5.86 6.91
CA MET A 98 4.63 -6.70 8.07
C MET A 98 5.43 -6.29 9.31
N GLU A 99 6.71 -5.97 9.14
CA GLU A 99 7.55 -5.46 10.22
C GLU A 99 6.97 -4.16 10.81
N LEU A 100 6.63 -3.20 9.96
CA LEU A 100 6.01 -1.95 10.38
C LEU A 100 4.67 -2.19 11.08
N ALA A 101 3.83 -3.07 10.55
CA ALA A 101 2.54 -3.42 11.14
C ALA A 101 2.70 -4.08 12.51
N LEU A 102 3.66 -4.99 12.68
CA LEU A 102 3.92 -5.64 13.95
C LEU A 102 4.46 -4.67 15.00
N VAL A 103 5.41 -3.81 14.63
CA VAL A 103 5.97 -2.81 15.54
C VAL A 103 4.89 -1.82 15.99
N SER A 104 4.07 -1.31 15.06
CA SER A 104 2.97 -0.39 15.39
C SER A 104 1.90 -1.05 16.24
N LEU A 105 1.57 -2.33 15.99
CA LEU A 105 0.64 -3.09 16.83
C LEU A 105 1.20 -3.28 18.26
N LEU A 106 2.46 -3.66 18.37
CA LEU A 106 3.12 -3.82 19.68
C LEU A 106 3.13 -2.50 20.45
N MET A 107 3.46 -1.39 19.81
CA MET A 107 3.39 -0.06 20.44
C MET A 107 1.97 0.27 20.88
N ALA A 108 0.96 0.01 20.05
CA ALA A 108 -0.43 0.24 20.40
C ALA A 108 -0.87 -0.59 21.63
N VAL A 109 -0.46 -1.85 21.71
CA VAL A 109 -0.76 -2.74 22.84
C VAL A 109 -0.03 -2.28 24.10
N VAL A 110 1.29 -2.03 24.02
CA VAL A 110 2.14 -1.69 25.16
C VAL A 110 1.76 -0.34 25.78
N PHE A 111 1.42 0.63 24.96
CA PHE A 111 1.06 1.97 25.45
C PHE A 111 -0.45 2.19 25.53
N GLY A 112 -1.20 1.76 24.53
CA GLY A 112 -2.63 2.04 24.46
C GLY A 112 -3.43 1.31 25.54
N ILE A 113 -3.16 0.03 25.78
CA ILE A 113 -3.90 -0.76 26.77
C ILE A 113 -3.67 -0.22 28.20
N PRO A 114 -2.42 -0.04 28.69
CA PRO A 114 -2.22 0.48 30.06
C PRO A 114 -2.77 1.89 30.25
N LEU A 115 -2.58 2.78 29.27
CA LEU A 115 -3.13 4.13 29.34
C LEU A 115 -4.65 4.12 29.32
N GLY A 116 -5.27 3.28 28.51
CA GLY A 116 -6.73 3.11 28.47
C GLY A 116 -7.29 2.56 29.77
N ILE A 117 -6.66 1.53 30.36
CA ILE A 117 -7.05 0.97 31.67
C ILE A 117 -6.92 2.04 32.76
N TYR A 118 -5.81 2.77 32.80
CA TYR A 118 -5.61 3.83 33.79
C TYR A 118 -6.68 4.92 33.65
N ALA A 119 -6.97 5.36 32.43
CA ALA A 119 -7.99 6.39 32.18
C ALA A 119 -9.38 5.91 32.59
N GLY A 120 -9.71 4.63 32.37
CA GLY A 120 -10.98 4.04 32.80
C GLY A 120 -11.12 3.89 34.31
N LEU A 121 -10.03 3.50 35.00
CA LEU A 121 -10.05 3.33 36.47
C LEU A 121 -10.07 4.65 37.22
N LYS A 122 -9.48 5.72 36.70
CA LYS A 122 -9.38 7.03 37.35
C LYS A 122 -9.87 8.17 36.45
N PRO A 123 -11.17 8.20 36.07
CA PRO A 123 -11.69 9.12 35.04
C PRO A 123 -11.57 10.59 35.43
N ASN A 124 -11.59 10.90 36.76
CA ASN A 124 -11.51 12.27 37.26
C ASN A 124 -10.06 12.79 37.42
N SER A 125 -9.06 11.95 37.25
CA SER A 125 -7.65 12.33 37.30
C SER A 125 -7.29 13.32 36.20
N LYS A 126 -6.42 14.29 36.49
CA LYS A 126 -5.87 15.21 35.48
C LYS A 126 -5.15 14.44 34.37
N PHE A 127 -4.40 13.40 34.74
CA PHE A 127 -3.69 12.56 33.78
C PHE A 127 -4.64 11.81 32.84
N SER A 128 -5.76 11.28 33.34
CA SER A 128 -6.78 10.64 32.52
C SER A 128 -7.42 11.61 31.51
N LYS A 129 -7.68 12.84 31.98
CA LYS A 129 -8.18 13.90 31.09
C LYS A 129 -7.18 14.24 29.98
N THR A 130 -5.89 14.26 30.29
CA THR A 130 -4.83 14.47 29.28
C THR A 130 -4.75 13.31 28.31
N ILE A 131 -4.84 12.06 28.77
CA ILE A 131 -4.87 10.88 27.88
C ILE A 131 -6.06 10.98 26.93
N MET A 132 -7.26 11.27 27.44
CA MET A 132 -8.47 11.38 26.62
C MET A 132 -8.37 12.54 25.60
N ALA A 133 -7.90 13.72 26.04
CA ALA A 133 -7.70 14.85 25.15
C ALA A 133 -6.67 14.54 24.05
N GLY A 134 -5.55 13.92 24.42
CA GLY A 134 -4.53 13.48 23.47
C GLY A 134 -5.04 12.43 22.48
N SER A 135 -5.86 11.48 22.93
CA SER A 135 -6.48 10.49 22.07
C SER A 135 -7.45 11.11 21.06
N ILE A 136 -8.28 12.06 21.51
CA ILE A 136 -9.21 12.78 20.63
C ILE A 136 -8.43 13.60 19.60
N LEU A 137 -7.41 14.34 20.03
CA LEU A 137 -6.56 15.11 19.12
C LEU A 137 -5.85 14.20 18.10
N GLY A 138 -5.23 13.11 18.57
CA GLY A 138 -4.56 12.17 17.69
C GLY A 138 -5.48 11.51 16.66
N PHE A 139 -6.70 11.18 17.05
CA PHE A 139 -7.70 10.62 16.14
C PHE A 139 -8.26 11.67 15.15
N SER A 140 -8.31 12.94 15.54
CA SER A 140 -8.81 14.03 14.71
C SER A 140 -7.80 14.48 13.64
N MET A 141 -6.51 14.16 13.83
CA MET A 141 -5.47 14.53 12.86
C MET A 141 -5.38 13.52 11.73
N PRO A 142 -5.20 13.96 10.47
CA PRO A 142 -4.93 13.06 9.36
C PRO A 142 -3.64 12.27 9.60
N THR A 143 -3.71 10.94 9.49
CA THR A 143 -2.59 10.04 9.81
C THR A 143 -1.33 10.32 8.98
N PHE A 144 -1.48 10.68 7.70
CA PHE A 144 -0.36 11.06 6.85
C PHE A 144 0.37 12.32 7.36
N TRP A 145 -0.38 13.30 7.87
CA TRP A 145 0.18 14.54 8.40
C TRP A 145 0.99 14.29 9.69
N VAL A 146 0.45 13.48 10.59
CA VAL A 146 1.18 13.01 11.79
C VAL A 146 2.45 12.27 11.37
N GLY A 147 2.38 11.40 10.38
CA GLY A 147 3.54 10.69 9.82
C GLY A 147 4.63 11.65 9.31
N ILE A 148 4.25 12.66 8.54
CA ILE A 148 5.20 13.67 8.04
C ILE A 148 5.88 14.42 9.19
N ILE A 149 5.12 14.87 10.20
CA ILE A 149 5.69 15.56 11.36
C ILE A 149 6.66 14.67 12.13
N LEU A 150 6.33 13.40 12.34
CA LEU A 150 7.21 12.44 13.01
C LEU A 150 8.50 12.22 12.21
N ILE A 151 8.42 12.09 10.89
CA ILE A 151 9.61 12.00 10.02
C ILE A 151 10.45 13.28 10.15
N MET A 152 9.84 14.45 10.04
CA MET A 152 10.56 15.72 10.15
C MET A 152 11.26 15.85 11.51
N PHE A 153 10.60 15.45 12.58
CA PHE A 153 11.14 15.59 13.94
C PHE A 153 12.23 14.53 14.21
N PHE A 154 11.91 13.24 14.05
CA PHE A 154 12.82 12.15 14.43
C PHE A 154 13.91 11.88 13.40
N SER A 155 13.63 12.09 12.12
CA SER A 155 14.59 11.81 11.06
C SER A 155 15.40 13.06 10.69
N VAL A 156 14.73 14.16 10.35
CA VAL A 156 15.42 15.35 9.83
C VAL A 156 16.04 16.17 10.96
N HIS A 157 15.29 16.42 12.06
CA HIS A 157 15.78 17.29 13.14
C HIS A 157 16.67 16.55 14.13
N LEU A 158 16.30 15.37 14.58
CA LEU A 158 17.08 14.58 15.56
C LEU A 158 18.08 13.61 14.90
N GLY A 159 17.88 13.24 13.64
CA GLY A 159 18.77 12.27 12.95
C GLY A 159 18.73 10.85 13.54
N TRP A 160 17.70 10.51 14.31
CA TRP A 160 17.60 9.21 15.00
C TRP A 160 17.12 8.08 14.11
N LEU A 161 16.29 8.40 13.13
CA LEU A 161 15.64 7.43 12.25
C LEU A 161 15.90 7.79 10.77
N PRO A 162 15.93 6.81 9.87
CA PRO A 162 16.00 7.09 8.44
C PRO A 162 14.72 7.77 7.94
N SER A 163 14.84 8.68 6.99
CA SER A 163 13.69 9.40 6.41
C SER A 163 12.90 8.56 5.40
N THR A 164 13.53 7.52 4.86
CA THR A 164 12.95 6.58 3.90
C THR A 164 13.06 5.16 4.44
N GLY A 165 12.23 4.24 3.94
CA GLY A 165 12.26 2.83 4.34
C GLY A 165 13.62 2.17 4.18
N PRO A 166 13.77 0.87 4.53
CA PRO A 166 15.04 0.19 4.52
C PRO A 166 15.67 0.29 3.12
N VAL A 167 16.62 1.19 3.01
CA VAL A 167 17.46 1.28 1.81
C VAL A 167 18.36 0.07 1.88
N SER A 168 18.20 -0.85 0.94
CA SER A 168 19.14 -1.92 0.73
C SER A 168 20.46 -1.26 0.35
N TYR A 169 21.39 -1.15 1.29
CA TYR A 169 22.71 -0.51 1.12
C TYR A 169 23.59 -1.19 0.07
N THR A 170 23.07 -2.20 -0.62
CA THR A 170 23.80 -2.94 -1.66
C THR A 170 24.05 -2.17 -2.96
N HIS A 171 23.50 -0.97 -3.13
CA HIS A 171 23.67 -0.17 -4.35
C HIS A 171 24.23 1.25 -4.14
N LEU A 172 24.75 1.57 -2.96
CA LEU A 172 25.45 2.85 -2.71
C LEU A 172 26.95 2.77 -2.83
N THR A 173 27.46 1.92 -3.70
CA THR A 173 28.76 2.20 -4.32
C THR A 173 28.49 3.10 -5.52
N LEU A 174 28.38 4.39 -5.26
CA LEU A 174 28.61 5.39 -6.30
C LEU A 174 29.99 5.12 -6.89
N PRO A 175 30.13 4.86 -8.20
CA PRO A 175 31.42 4.93 -8.82
C PRO A 175 31.89 6.39 -8.69
N THR A 176 32.80 6.63 -7.76
CA THR A 176 33.56 7.86 -7.76
C THR A 176 34.47 7.81 -8.99
N THR A 177 33.96 8.22 -10.14
CA THR A 177 34.80 8.62 -11.25
C THR A 177 35.31 10.01 -10.92
N PRO A 178 36.62 10.18 -10.66
CA PRO A 178 37.17 11.51 -10.60
C PRO A 178 37.07 12.11 -12.01
N TYR A 179 36.37 13.21 -12.13
CA TYR A 179 36.45 14.04 -13.31
C TYR A 179 37.90 14.64 -13.34
N VAL A 180 38.68 14.20 -14.30
CA VAL A 180 39.92 14.87 -14.74
C VAL A 180 39.56 15.71 -15.94
#